data_8ee0ed7b462788db7fc06210e2cdec00
#
_entry.id   8ee0ed7b462788db7fc06210e2cdec00
#
_cell.length_a   1.000
_cell.length_b   1.000
_cell.length_c   1.000
_cell.angle_alpha   90.00
_cell.angle_beta   90.00
_cell.angle_gamma   90.00
#
_symmetry.space_group_name_H-M   'P 1'
#
loop_
_entity.id
_entity.type
_entity.pdbx_description
1 polymer ?
#
loop_
_entity_poly.entity_id
_entity_poly.type
_entity_poly.pdbx_seq_one_letter_code
_entity_poly.pdbx_strand_id
1 'polypeptide(L)'
;MLRLEQAYTDVVEAFKYDSTNEQYNMDFLQWRRHSDSKLAFRFSEDNLENVYVSGTAVAQQNVGISEREALMRCGQMIGAALLIYFVTEIAGESLLQGILRLFDIDVRIEFLSISMQGSQWAVVAARAAVVLLKYLLPTALLIKASRFPRRVFAPAMKGGIPELSAGVGAGMMIAGVYALIAQRDGIALAQNVVSYKDTTAIIAYGIFDSLLAATVIELFLRGTILMLLRQFGDPFAIFVTALIGFLFPNQMPERIAELLIGIAAGYLMIRSGSLPKCIALRVVFTGLSYARVVMVYTIHNFWLWEYSLLLISFGALAITFFILVRRRSISLNNQRIVLSHTQKFSALMQTVTMLPWAAVSVLLMLVQLFY
;
A
#
# COMPACT_ATOMS: atom_id res chain seq x y z
N MET A 1 -1.76 24.80 37.11
CA MET A 1 -1.44 23.37 36.90
C MET A 1 -2.51 22.64 36.08
N LEU A 2 -3.77 22.63 36.48
CA LEU A 2 -4.85 21.92 35.74
C LEU A 2 -5.04 22.30 34.26
N ARG A 3 -4.75 23.57 33.85
CA ARG A 3 -4.85 23.98 32.42
C ARG A 3 -3.68 23.52 31.55
N LEU A 4 -2.55 23.18 32.12
CA LEU A 4 -1.38 22.69 31.40
C LEU A 4 -1.48 21.22 31.09
N GLU A 5 -2.00 20.40 31.99
CA GLU A 5 -2.30 19.00 31.72
C GLU A 5 -3.35 18.85 30.62
N GLN A 6 -4.36 19.74 30.56
CA GLN A 6 -5.33 19.75 29.48
C GLN A 6 -4.73 20.12 28.12
N ALA A 7 -3.82 21.08 28.05
CA ALA A 7 -3.15 21.45 26.80
C ALA A 7 -2.21 20.33 26.28
N TYR A 8 -1.71 19.49 27.18
CA TYR A 8 -0.78 18.40 26.86
C TYR A 8 -1.47 17.16 26.31
N THR A 9 -2.60 16.81 26.84
CA THR A 9 -3.45 15.71 26.33
C THR A 9 -4.02 16.03 24.97
N ASP A 10 -4.20 17.30 24.62
CA ASP A 10 -4.93 17.75 23.45
C ASP A 10 -4.29 17.40 22.10
N VAL A 11 -2.96 17.30 21.96
CA VAL A 11 -2.38 17.01 20.65
C VAL A 11 -2.65 15.55 20.18
N VAL A 12 -2.67 14.59 21.10
CA VAL A 12 -3.05 13.20 20.77
C VAL A 12 -4.56 13.02 20.82
N GLU A 13 -5.26 13.74 21.67
CA GLU A 13 -6.72 13.68 21.82
C GLU A 13 -7.47 14.57 20.83
N ALA A 14 -6.81 15.59 20.24
CA ALA A 14 -7.38 16.40 19.18
C ALA A 14 -7.75 15.59 17.94
N PHE A 15 -7.10 14.44 17.71
CA PHE A 15 -7.42 13.56 16.62
C PHE A 15 -8.53 12.57 16.99
N LYS A 16 -9.75 12.89 16.58
CA LYS A 16 -10.87 11.94 16.63
C LYS A 16 -10.76 10.99 15.43
N TYR A 17 -10.34 9.77 15.69
CA TYR A 17 -10.33 8.70 14.69
C TYR A 17 -11.69 8.01 14.68
N ASP A 18 -12.33 7.97 13.52
CA ASP A 18 -13.59 7.29 13.30
C ASP A 18 -13.36 5.99 12.52
N SER A 19 -13.98 4.90 12.96
CA SER A 19 -13.94 3.59 12.31
C SER A 19 -15.13 2.78 12.80
N THR A 20 -15.58 1.85 11.99
CA THR A 20 -16.56 0.84 12.43
C THR A 20 -15.97 -0.16 13.44
N ASN A 21 -14.64 -0.16 13.60
CA ASN A 21 -13.90 -0.96 14.59
C ASN A 21 -13.24 -0.04 15.63
N GLU A 22 -13.96 0.26 16.71
CA GLU A 22 -13.46 1.12 17.78
C GLU A 22 -12.16 0.59 18.43
N GLN A 23 -12.06 -0.72 18.60
CA GLN A 23 -10.85 -1.34 19.18
C GLN A 23 -9.58 -1.03 18.37
N TYR A 24 -9.70 -0.98 17.05
CA TYR A 24 -8.58 -0.63 16.18
C TYR A 24 -8.10 0.81 16.41
N ASN A 25 -9.02 1.75 16.59
CA ASN A 25 -8.67 3.12 16.93
C ASN A 25 -8.05 3.23 18.33
N MET A 26 -8.58 2.50 19.30
CA MET A 26 -8.02 2.46 20.65
C MET A 26 -6.61 1.89 20.68
N ASP A 27 -6.37 0.78 19.98
CA ASP A 27 -5.04 0.15 19.88
C ASP A 27 -4.03 1.10 19.20
N PHE A 28 -4.45 1.84 18.16
CA PHE A 28 -3.62 2.85 17.49
C PHE A 28 -3.30 4.04 18.40
N LEU A 29 -4.28 4.57 19.14
CA LEU A 29 -4.09 5.64 20.10
C LEU A 29 -3.19 5.19 21.26
N GLN A 30 -3.38 3.97 21.76
CA GLN A 30 -2.53 3.40 22.80
C GLN A 30 -1.07 3.29 22.34
N TRP A 31 -0.86 2.83 21.10
CA TRP A 31 0.50 2.82 20.51
C TRP A 31 1.08 4.25 20.47
N ARG A 32 0.33 5.24 20.00
CA ARG A 32 0.81 6.63 19.96
C ARG A 32 1.18 7.16 21.33
N ARG A 33 0.41 6.85 22.38
CA ARG A 33 0.61 7.35 23.74
C ARG A 33 1.77 6.67 24.46
N HIS A 34 1.89 5.37 24.32
CA HIS A 34 2.75 4.55 25.19
C HIS A 34 3.92 3.87 24.47
N SER A 35 4.07 4.06 23.16
CA SER A 35 5.18 3.44 22.42
C SER A 35 6.50 4.13 22.73
N ASP A 36 7.57 3.37 22.98
CA ASP A 36 8.95 3.89 23.06
C ASP A 36 9.55 4.15 21.67
N SER A 37 8.77 4.08 20.61
CA SER A 37 9.24 4.35 19.26
C SER A 37 9.41 5.84 19.01
N LYS A 38 10.57 6.23 18.48
CA LYS A 38 10.84 7.60 18.01
C LYS A 38 9.97 8.00 16.81
N LEU A 39 9.25 7.06 16.21
CA LEU A 39 8.34 7.30 15.09
C LEU A 39 6.91 7.63 15.55
N ALA A 40 6.58 7.38 16.81
CA ALA A 40 5.31 7.82 17.39
C ALA A 40 5.38 9.34 17.63
N PHE A 41 4.48 10.09 17.00
CA PHE A 41 4.41 11.53 17.19
C PHE A 41 3.76 11.83 18.54
N ARG A 42 4.55 12.44 19.41
CA ARG A 42 4.15 12.93 20.72
C ARG A 42 4.71 14.33 20.92
N PHE A 43 4.04 15.13 21.69
CA PHE A 43 4.61 16.34 22.22
C PHE A 43 5.64 15.95 23.29
N SER A 44 6.84 16.54 23.28
CA SER A 44 7.81 16.32 24.35
C SER A 44 7.55 17.29 25.50
N GLU A 45 7.83 16.85 26.73
CA GLU A 45 7.69 17.69 27.93
C GLU A 45 8.56 18.96 27.84
N ASP A 46 9.73 18.88 27.21
CA ASP A 46 10.64 19.99 26.99
C ASP A 46 10.03 21.14 26.16
N ASN A 47 9.03 20.85 25.34
CA ASN A 47 8.33 21.87 24.58
C ASN A 47 7.24 22.59 25.35
N LEU A 48 6.82 22.08 26.51
CA LEU A 48 5.80 22.72 27.36
C LEU A 48 6.32 23.92 28.10
N GLU A 49 7.55 23.89 28.60
CA GLU A 49 8.17 25.05 29.28
C GLU A 49 8.29 26.23 28.31
N ASN A 50 8.68 26.00 27.08
CA ASN A 50 8.75 27.03 26.04
C ASN A 50 7.36 27.59 25.66
N VAL A 51 6.31 26.76 25.71
CA VAL A 51 4.92 27.20 25.48
C VAL A 51 4.46 28.15 26.56
N TYR A 52 4.86 27.93 27.80
CA TYR A 52 4.45 28.74 28.96
C TYR A 52 5.10 30.13 28.96
N VAL A 53 6.35 30.24 28.50
CA VAL A 53 7.13 31.48 28.52
C VAL A 53 6.81 32.41 27.33
N SER A 54 6.35 31.88 26.21
CA SER A 54 6.37 32.58 24.92
C SER A 54 5.00 32.97 24.35
N GLY A 55 3.88 32.58 24.96
CA GLY A 55 2.54 32.87 24.46
C GLY A 55 2.10 31.97 23.30
N THR A 56 0.81 32.06 22.90
CA THR A 56 0.14 31.13 22.02
C THR A 56 0.74 31.01 20.61
N ALA A 57 1.31 32.07 20.06
CA ALA A 57 1.88 32.03 18.69
C ALA A 57 3.19 31.23 18.62
N VAL A 58 4.03 31.33 19.61
CA VAL A 58 5.30 30.58 19.70
C VAL A 58 5.02 29.12 20.05
N ALA A 59 3.97 28.84 20.80
CA ALA A 59 3.49 27.49 21.06
C ALA A 59 3.10 26.78 19.75
N GLN A 60 2.34 27.41 18.88
CA GLN A 60 1.97 26.85 17.58
C GLN A 60 3.20 26.63 16.69
N GLN A 61 4.17 27.52 16.70
CA GLN A 61 5.41 27.38 15.94
C GLN A 61 6.23 26.18 16.43
N ASN A 62 6.36 25.98 17.73
CA ASN A 62 7.09 24.84 18.32
C ASN A 62 6.38 23.50 18.00
N VAL A 63 5.05 23.46 18.04
CA VAL A 63 4.28 22.29 17.61
C VAL A 63 4.51 21.98 16.13
N GLY A 64 4.55 23.01 15.28
CA GLY A 64 4.80 22.85 13.84
C GLY A 64 6.20 22.31 13.55
N ILE A 65 7.22 22.75 14.29
CA ILE A 65 8.58 22.22 14.18
C ILE A 65 8.60 20.75 14.61
N SER A 66 8.00 20.41 15.74
CA SER A 66 7.92 19.03 16.24
C SER A 66 7.15 18.10 15.30
N GLU A 67 6.03 18.57 14.72
CA GLU A 67 5.27 17.84 13.70
C GLU A 67 6.13 17.56 12.46
N ARG A 68 6.85 18.58 11.97
CA ARG A 68 7.75 18.45 10.82
C ARG A 68 8.88 17.45 11.09
N GLU A 69 9.53 17.51 12.23
CA GLU A 69 10.61 16.60 12.61
C GLU A 69 10.12 15.15 12.75
N ALA A 70 8.95 14.95 13.37
CA ALA A 70 8.35 13.63 13.48
C ALA A 70 8.02 13.06 12.09
N LEU A 71 7.47 13.88 11.19
CA LEU A 71 7.17 13.49 9.82
C LEU A 71 8.46 13.18 9.04
N MET A 72 9.51 13.98 9.21
CA MET A 72 10.82 13.70 8.58
C MET A 72 11.43 12.39 9.09
N ARG A 73 11.34 12.07 10.39
CA ARG A 73 11.77 10.77 10.93
C ARG A 73 10.98 9.60 10.31
N CYS A 74 9.66 9.74 10.20
CA CYS A 74 8.83 8.75 9.51
C CYS A 74 9.22 8.62 8.04
N GLY A 75 9.42 9.75 7.35
CA GLY A 75 9.86 9.79 5.95
C GLY A 75 11.21 9.11 5.72
N GLN A 76 12.19 9.33 6.60
CA GLN A 76 13.49 8.64 6.53
C GLN A 76 13.33 7.12 6.63
N MET A 77 12.51 6.64 7.55
CA MET A 77 12.31 5.19 7.72
C MET A 77 11.50 4.58 6.57
N ILE A 78 10.46 5.28 6.09
CA ILE A 78 9.68 4.85 4.93
C ILE A 78 10.57 4.84 3.68
N GLY A 79 11.32 5.90 3.44
CA GLY A 79 12.26 5.98 2.31
C GLY A 79 13.34 4.91 2.36
N ALA A 80 13.90 4.62 3.54
CA ALA A 80 14.85 3.52 3.71
C ALA A 80 14.21 2.16 3.38
N ALA A 81 12.98 1.92 3.82
CA ALA A 81 12.22 0.71 3.50
C ALA A 81 11.94 0.59 2.00
N LEU A 82 11.61 1.70 1.33
CA LEU A 82 11.38 1.76 -0.11
C LEU A 82 12.67 1.58 -0.93
N LEU A 83 13.81 2.07 -0.43
CA LEU A 83 15.11 1.80 -1.04
C LEU A 83 15.50 0.32 -0.91
N ILE A 84 15.24 -0.31 0.24
CA ILE A 84 15.44 -1.76 0.42
C ILE A 84 14.56 -2.54 -0.55
N TYR A 85 13.27 -2.17 -0.68
CA TYR A 85 12.38 -2.73 -1.68
C TYR A 85 13.00 -2.66 -3.08
N PHE A 86 13.51 -1.48 -3.45
CA PHE A 86 14.10 -1.22 -4.76
C PHE A 86 15.37 -2.04 -5.03
N VAL A 87 16.27 -2.08 -4.05
CA VAL A 87 17.50 -2.89 -4.12
C VAL A 87 17.14 -4.37 -4.23
N THR A 88 16.14 -4.84 -3.49
CA THR A 88 15.70 -6.23 -3.56
C THR A 88 15.04 -6.56 -4.90
N GLU A 89 14.35 -5.61 -5.52
CA GLU A 89 13.79 -5.78 -6.87
C GLU A 89 14.88 -5.96 -7.91
N ILE A 90 15.87 -5.06 -7.94
CA ILE A 90 16.94 -5.07 -8.96
C ILE A 90 17.95 -6.19 -8.70
N ALA A 91 18.46 -6.29 -7.48
CA ALA A 91 19.53 -7.22 -7.15
C ALA A 91 19.00 -8.63 -6.85
N GLY A 92 17.77 -8.74 -6.32
CA GLY A 92 17.17 -10.01 -5.95
C GLY A 92 16.98 -10.95 -7.13
N GLU A 93 16.50 -10.44 -8.26
CA GLU A 93 16.36 -11.23 -9.49
C GLU A 93 17.71 -11.72 -10.03
N SER A 94 18.71 -10.84 -10.09
CA SER A 94 20.05 -11.20 -10.57
C SER A 94 20.77 -12.18 -9.64
N LEU A 95 20.66 -11.98 -8.32
CA LEU A 95 21.21 -12.88 -7.31
C LEU A 95 20.56 -14.27 -7.39
N LEU A 96 19.24 -14.30 -7.50
CA LEU A 96 18.50 -15.55 -7.56
C LEU A 96 18.81 -16.33 -8.84
N GLN A 97 18.92 -15.63 -9.98
CA GLN A 97 19.38 -16.22 -11.23
C GLN A 97 20.79 -16.82 -11.10
N GLY A 98 21.70 -16.11 -10.43
CA GLY A 98 23.05 -16.62 -10.13
C GLY A 98 23.04 -17.88 -9.27
N ILE A 99 22.20 -17.90 -8.21
CA ILE A 99 22.03 -19.06 -7.33
C ILE A 99 21.46 -20.24 -8.09
N LEU A 100 20.43 -20.06 -8.90
CA LEU A 100 19.78 -21.13 -9.66
C LEU A 100 20.74 -21.76 -10.68
N ARG A 101 21.62 -20.97 -11.30
CA ARG A 101 22.68 -21.47 -12.19
C ARG A 101 23.68 -22.38 -11.49
N LEU A 102 23.96 -22.17 -10.19
CA LEU A 102 24.83 -23.07 -9.42
C LEU A 102 24.23 -24.47 -9.25
N PHE A 103 22.92 -24.61 -9.45
CA PHE A 103 22.19 -25.88 -9.42
C PHE A 103 21.81 -26.39 -10.80
N ASP A 104 22.49 -25.91 -11.87
CA ASP A 104 22.18 -26.22 -13.28
C ASP A 104 20.75 -25.89 -13.72
N ILE A 105 20.11 -24.95 -13.03
CA ILE A 105 18.79 -24.44 -13.35
C ILE A 105 18.97 -23.14 -14.13
N ASP A 106 18.87 -23.20 -15.46
CA ASP A 106 19.00 -22.02 -16.32
C ASP A 106 17.64 -21.30 -16.38
N VAL A 107 17.54 -20.19 -15.67
CA VAL A 107 16.37 -19.29 -15.65
C VAL A 107 16.87 -17.91 -16.04
N ARG A 108 16.36 -17.35 -17.14
CA ARG A 108 16.61 -15.95 -17.51
C ARG A 108 15.43 -15.10 -17.06
N ILE A 109 15.69 -14.24 -16.09
CA ILE A 109 14.76 -13.21 -15.63
C ILE A 109 15.31 -11.89 -16.16
N GLU A 110 14.62 -11.28 -17.12
CA GLU A 110 14.99 -9.96 -17.63
C GLU A 110 14.22 -8.88 -16.90
N PHE A 111 14.91 -7.81 -16.48
CA PHE A 111 14.41 -6.73 -15.61
C PHE A 111 13.14 -6.03 -16.12
N LEU A 112 12.92 -6.01 -17.43
CA LEU A 112 11.72 -5.37 -18.05
C LEU A 112 10.96 -6.31 -18.96
N SER A 113 11.45 -7.49 -19.21
CA SER A 113 10.78 -8.52 -20.01
C SER A 113 10.86 -9.86 -19.30
N ILE A 114 9.75 -10.56 -19.30
CA ILE A 114 9.64 -11.86 -18.66
C ILE A 114 9.91 -12.92 -19.72
N SER A 115 11.16 -13.06 -20.16
CA SER A 115 11.56 -14.22 -20.93
C SER A 115 11.90 -15.35 -19.97
N MET A 116 11.00 -16.31 -19.83
CA MET A 116 11.16 -17.45 -18.93
C MET A 116 11.70 -18.63 -19.70
N GLN A 117 13.03 -18.82 -19.66
CA GLN A 117 13.67 -20.03 -20.14
C GLN A 117 14.01 -20.91 -18.92
N GLY A 118 13.70 -22.19 -18.97
CA GLY A 118 14.00 -23.16 -17.92
C GLY A 118 12.80 -23.87 -17.32
N SER A 119 12.99 -24.51 -16.18
CA SER A 119 11.92 -25.18 -15.45
C SER A 119 10.89 -24.17 -14.96
N GLN A 120 9.63 -24.30 -15.40
CA GLN A 120 8.55 -23.38 -15.05
C GLN A 120 8.30 -23.28 -13.54
N TRP A 121 8.41 -24.39 -12.83
CA TRP A 121 8.29 -24.43 -11.38
C TRP A 121 9.43 -23.71 -10.66
N ALA A 122 10.65 -23.82 -11.18
CA ALA A 122 11.78 -23.07 -10.64
C ALA A 122 11.57 -21.56 -10.83
N VAL A 123 11.04 -21.13 -11.96
CA VAL A 123 10.69 -19.72 -12.23
C VAL A 123 9.60 -19.23 -11.29
N VAL A 124 8.52 -19.99 -11.08
CA VAL A 124 7.46 -19.64 -10.12
C VAL A 124 8.01 -19.51 -8.71
N ALA A 125 8.81 -20.49 -8.26
CA ALA A 125 9.42 -20.47 -6.94
C ALA A 125 10.40 -19.30 -6.75
N ALA A 126 11.20 -19.01 -7.79
CA ALA A 126 12.14 -17.91 -7.81
C ALA A 126 11.43 -16.55 -7.66
N ARG A 127 10.39 -16.32 -8.46
CA ARG A 127 9.58 -15.11 -8.36
C ARG A 127 8.88 -14.99 -7.02
N ALA A 128 8.32 -16.08 -6.51
CA ALA A 128 7.72 -16.11 -5.20
C ALA A 128 8.72 -15.66 -4.12
N ALA A 129 9.94 -16.19 -4.15
CA ALA A 129 10.99 -15.81 -3.20
C ALA A 129 11.35 -14.32 -3.30
N VAL A 130 11.55 -13.78 -4.51
CA VAL A 130 11.86 -12.37 -4.71
C VAL A 130 10.72 -11.48 -4.23
N VAL A 131 9.47 -11.78 -4.61
CA VAL A 131 8.29 -11.00 -4.18
C VAL A 131 8.13 -11.01 -2.66
N LEU A 132 8.34 -12.16 -2.01
CA LEU A 132 8.29 -12.23 -0.55
C LEU A 132 9.40 -11.39 0.07
N LEU A 133 10.64 -11.51 -0.39
CA LEU A 133 11.77 -10.76 0.16
C LEU A 133 11.58 -9.25 -0.01
N LYS A 134 11.20 -8.79 -1.20
CA LYS A 134 11.07 -7.36 -1.50
C LYS A 134 10.01 -6.64 -0.65
N TYR A 135 8.97 -7.34 -0.18
CA TYR A 135 7.94 -6.76 0.67
C TYR A 135 8.12 -7.08 2.16
N LEU A 136 8.50 -8.31 2.51
CA LEU A 136 8.61 -8.70 3.93
C LEU A 136 9.82 -8.06 4.61
N LEU A 137 10.94 -7.88 3.89
CA LEU A 137 12.15 -7.29 4.46
C LEU A 137 11.92 -5.81 4.89
N PRO A 138 11.42 -4.91 4.02
CA PRO A 138 11.09 -3.55 4.42
C PRO A 138 9.92 -3.49 5.43
N THR A 139 8.96 -4.40 5.34
CA THR A 139 7.89 -4.51 6.34
C THR A 139 8.45 -4.81 7.73
N ALA A 140 9.34 -5.80 7.85
CA ALA A 140 9.98 -6.17 9.10
C ALA A 140 10.81 -5.00 9.68
N LEU A 141 11.52 -4.26 8.83
CA LEU A 141 12.24 -3.05 9.22
C LEU A 141 11.28 -2.01 9.85
N LEU A 142 10.17 -1.70 9.15
CA LEU A 142 9.20 -0.72 9.64
C LEU A 142 8.51 -1.16 10.93
N ILE A 143 8.13 -2.44 11.05
CA ILE A 143 7.52 -2.98 12.27
C ILE A 143 8.50 -2.88 13.45
N LYS A 144 9.77 -3.25 13.23
CA LYS A 144 10.81 -3.19 14.26
C LYS A 144 11.09 -1.74 14.69
N ALA A 145 11.17 -0.82 13.74
CA ALA A 145 11.44 0.59 14.03
C ALA A 145 10.24 1.29 14.71
N SER A 146 9.03 1.02 14.25
CA SER A 146 7.80 1.59 14.80
C SER A 146 7.37 0.94 16.11
N ARG A 147 7.84 -0.27 16.40
CA ARG A 147 7.36 -1.11 17.52
C ARG A 147 5.84 -1.30 17.49
N PHE A 148 5.27 -1.44 16.29
CA PHE A 148 3.83 -1.68 16.15
C PHE A 148 3.43 -3.01 16.81
N PRO A 149 2.44 -3.02 17.69
CA PRO A 149 1.83 -4.26 18.13
C PRO A 149 1.05 -4.89 16.96
N ARG A 150 0.95 -6.24 16.95
CA ARG A 150 0.26 -6.97 15.88
C ARG A 150 -1.15 -6.43 15.60
N ARG A 151 -1.87 -6.02 16.65
CA ARG A 151 -3.23 -5.48 16.54
C ARG A 151 -3.31 -4.18 15.73
N VAL A 152 -2.20 -3.43 15.61
CA VAL A 152 -2.12 -2.18 14.85
C VAL A 152 -1.72 -2.44 13.40
N PHE A 153 -0.65 -3.20 13.15
CA PHE A 153 -0.17 -3.39 11.77
C PHE A 153 -0.90 -4.51 11.02
N ALA A 154 -1.44 -5.50 11.69
CA ALA A 154 -2.21 -6.60 11.11
C ALA A 154 -3.50 -6.85 11.90
N PRO A 155 -4.42 -5.86 11.95
CA PRO A 155 -5.68 -6.03 12.68
C PRO A 155 -6.51 -7.16 12.07
N ALA A 156 -7.04 -8.01 12.96
CA ALA A 156 -7.85 -9.15 12.57
C ALA A 156 -9.16 -8.71 11.88
N MET A 157 -9.81 -9.64 11.20
CA MET A 157 -11.10 -9.41 10.58
C MET A 157 -12.16 -9.15 11.66
N LYS A 158 -12.52 -7.90 11.85
CA LYS A 158 -13.68 -7.46 12.66
C LYS A 158 -14.65 -6.69 11.74
N GLY A 159 -15.93 -6.72 12.08
CA GLY A 159 -16.95 -5.98 11.34
C GLY A 159 -17.65 -6.79 10.26
N GLY A 160 -18.67 -6.19 9.68
CA GLY A 160 -19.68 -6.87 8.90
C GLY A 160 -19.28 -7.25 7.47
N ILE A 161 -20.09 -8.13 6.92
CA ILE A 161 -20.11 -8.52 5.50
C ILE A 161 -20.12 -7.30 4.55
N PRO A 162 -20.76 -6.15 4.87
CA PRO A 162 -20.83 -5.03 3.93
C PRO A 162 -19.52 -4.34 3.62
N GLU A 163 -18.60 -4.23 4.58
CA GLU A 163 -17.28 -3.67 4.28
C GLU A 163 -16.44 -4.65 3.46
N LEU A 164 -16.63 -5.96 3.66
CA LEU A 164 -16.00 -6.98 2.82
C LEU A 164 -16.57 -6.93 1.39
N SER A 165 -17.90 -6.88 1.24
CA SER A 165 -18.54 -6.77 -0.08
C SER A 165 -18.16 -5.48 -0.80
N ALA A 166 -17.99 -4.36 -0.07
CA ALA A 166 -17.49 -3.12 -0.63
C ALA A 166 -16.05 -3.25 -1.15
N GLY A 167 -15.18 -3.94 -0.40
CA GLY A 167 -13.82 -4.24 -0.83
C GLY A 167 -13.78 -5.10 -2.09
N VAL A 168 -14.54 -6.20 -2.11
CA VAL A 168 -14.69 -7.08 -3.29
C VAL A 168 -15.21 -6.29 -4.49
N GLY A 169 -16.28 -5.52 -4.33
CA GLY A 169 -16.87 -4.70 -5.41
C GLY A 169 -15.90 -3.64 -5.93
N ALA A 170 -15.14 -2.99 -5.06
CA ALA A 170 -14.09 -2.06 -5.49
C ALA A 170 -12.98 -2.76 -6.27
N GLY A 171 -12.54 -3.94 -5.84
CA GLY A 171 -11.56 -4.76 -6.56
C GLY A 171 -12.04 -5.15 -7.96
N MET A 172 -13.31 -5.57 -8.09
CA MET A 172 -13.93 -5.89 -9.38
C MET A 172 -14.00 -4.67 -10.29
N MET A 173 -14.41 -3.51 -9.76
CA MET A 173 -14.48 -2.28 -10.55
C MET A 173 -13.10 -1.84 -11.04
N ILE A 174 -12.09 -1.88 -10.18
CA ILE A 174 -10.73 -1.49 -10.57
C ILE A 174 -10.19 -2.45 -11.63
N ALA A 175 -10.48 -3.76 -11.53
CA ALA A 175 -10.14 -4.72 -12.56
C ALA A 175 -10.82 -4.41 -13.89
N GLY A 176 -12.10 -3.98 -13.87
CA GLY A 176 -12.82 -3.54 -15.07
C GLY A 176 -12.20 -2.28 -15.69
N VAL A 177 -11.87 -1.26 -14.87
CA VAL A 177 -11.19 -0.05 -15.35
C VAL A 177 -9.81 -0.38 -15.92
N TYR A 178 -9.05 -1.23 -15.23
CA TYR A 178 -7.75 -1.71 -15.72
C TYR A 178 -7.89 -2.43 -17.07
N ALA A 179 -8.88 -3.29 -17.24
CA ALA A 179 -9.14 -3.97 -18.50
C ALA A 179 -9.41 -3.00 -19.65
N LEU A 180 -10.13 -1.89 -19.40
CA LEU A 180 -10.38 -0.86 -20.42
C LEU A 180 -9.10 -0.11 -20.82
N ILE A 181 -8.24 0.22 -19.86
CA ILE A 181 -7.01 0.99 -20.10
C ILE A 181 -5.94 0.09 -20.73
N ALA A 182 -5.84 -1.14 -20.29
CA ALA A 182 -4.83 -2.12 -20.71
C ALA A 182 -5.20 -2.91 -21.99
N GLN A 183 -6.20 -2.47 -22.75
CA GLN A 183 -6.69 -3.20 -23.95
C GLN A 183 -5.60 -3.62 -24.93
N ARG A 184 -4.54 -2.83 -25.06
CA ARG A 184 -3.40 -3.06 -25.95
C ARG A 184 -2.27 -3.84 -25.27
N ASP A 185 -1.97 -3.52 -24.02
CA ASP A 185 -0.81 -4.04 -23.29
C ASP A 185 -1.13 -5.36 -22.56
N GLY A 186 -2.39 -5.63 -22.30
CA GLY A 186 -2.85 -6.93 -21.80
C GLY A 186 -2.47 -8.10 -22.69
N ILE A 187 -2.30 -7.87 -24.00
CA ILE A 187 -1.79 -8.87 -24.96
C ILE A 187 -0.30 -9.16 -24.69
N ALA A 188 0.50 -8.17 -24.37
CA ALA A 188 1.93 -8.36 -24.09
C ALA A 188 2.16 -9.11 -22.76
N LEU A 189 1.41 -8.77 -21.72
CA LEU A 189 1.45 -9.50 -20.45
C LEU A 189 1.04 -10.97 -20.65
N ALA A 190 0.05 -11.17 -21.47
CA ALA A 190 -0.45 -12.47 -21.85
C ALA A 190 0.59 -13.29 -22.64
N GLN A 191 1.32 -12.68 -23.58
CA GLN A 191 2.40 -13.38 -24.31
C GLN A 191 3.46 -13.92 -23.36
N ASN A 192 3.74 -13.20 -22.27
CA ASN A 192 4.69 -13.65 -21.25
C ASN A 192 4.18 -14.83 -20.41
N VAL A 193 2.88 -14.92 -20.18
CA VAL A 193 2.25 -16.06 -19.47
C VAL A 193 2.10 -17.29 -20.36
N VAL A 194 1.88 -17.11 -21.65
CA VAL A 194 1.69 -18.20 -22.62
C VAL A 194 2.96 -18.96 -22.98
N SER A 195 4.14 -18.42 -22.70
CA SER A 195 5.37 -19.21 -22.82
C SER A 195 5.44 -20.35 -21.78
N TYR A 196 4.52 -20.42 -20.81
CA TYR A 196 4.37 -21.60 -19.94
C TYR A 196 3.66 -22.76 -20.68
N LYS A 197 4.38 -23.83 -20.93
CA LYS A 197 3.84 -25.07 -21.47
C LYS A 197 3.07 -25.91 -20.46
N ASP A 198 3.24 -25.63 -19.17
CA ASP A 198 2.66 -26.37 -18.06
C ASP A 198 1.50 -25.60 -17.43
N THR A 199 0.27 -26.06 -17.64
CA THR A 199 -0.96 -25.46 -17.10
C THR A 199 -0.95 -25.41 -15.57
N THR A 200 -0.33 -26.37 -14.90
CA THR A 200 -0.28 -26.40 -13.43
C THR A 200 0.62 -25.32 -12.89
N ALA A 201 1.73 -25.01 -13.55
CA ALA A 201 2.62 -23.90 -13.20
C ALA A 201 1.93 -22.54 -13.40
N ILE A 202 1.13 -22.39 -14.46
CA ILE A 202 0.32 -21.15 -14.69
C ILE A 202 -0.66 -20.96 -13.55
N ILE A 203 -1.41 -21.99 -13.17
CA ILE A 203 -2.38 -21.91 -12.06
C ILE A 203 -1.66 -21.59 -10.75
N ALA A 204 -0.55 -22.28 -10.46
CA ALA A 204 0.23 -22.04 -9.24
C ALA A 204 0.75 -20.61 -9.16
N TYR A 205 1.23 -20.05 -10.27
CA TYR A 205 1.66 -18.65 -10.34
C TYR A 205 0.48 -17.69 -10.07
N GLY A 206 -0.67 -17.93 -10.68
CA GLY A 206 -1.85 -17.11 -10.47
C GLY A 206 -2.35 -17.13 -9.01
N ILE A 207 -2.33 -18.29 -8.37
CA ILE A 207 -2.66 -18.41 -6.95
C ILE A 207 -1.64 -17.67 -6.09
N PHE A 208 -0.36 -17.83 -6.38
CA PHE A 208 0.71 -17.14 -5.66
C PHE A 208 0.54 -15.61 -5.78
N ASP A 209 0.44 -15.08 -7.00
CA ASP A 209 0.33 -13.65 -7.26
C ASP A 209 -0.95 -13.06 -6.65
N SER A 210 -2.08 -13.75 -6.81
CA SER A 210 -3.37 -13.26 -6.31
C SER A 210 -3.50 -13.32 -4.78
N LEU A 211 -2.94 -14.32 -4.12
CA LEU A 211 -3.12 -14.50 -2.67
C LEU A 211 -1.91 -14.03 -1.87
N LEU A 212 -0.74 -14.58 -2.18
CA LEU A 212 0.44 -14.37 -1.34
C LEU A 212 1.06 -13.00 -1.60
N ALA A 213 1.29 -12.65 -2.87
CA ALA A 213 1.82 -11.33 -3.24
C ALA A 213 0.87 -10.23 -2.78
N ALA A 214 -0.45 -10.36 -3.05
CA ALA A 214 -1.45 -9.42 -2.58
C ALA A 214 -1.42 -9.22 -1.06
N THR A 215 -1.23 -10.30 -0.29
CA THR A 215 -1.15 -10.25 1.18
C THR A 215 0.05 -9.45 1.66
N VAL A 216 1.25 -9.73 1.14
CA VAL A 216 2.48 -9.04 1.59
C VAL A 216 2.53 -7.59 1.14
N ILE A 217 1.99 -7.26 -0.03
CA ILE A 217 1.86 -5.88 -0.52
C ILE A 217 0.96 -5.06 0.42
N GLU A 218 -0.22 -5.58 0.76
CA GLU A 218 -1.14 -4.87 1.65
C GLU A 218 -0.58 -4.76 3.07
N LEU A 219 0.12 -5.77 3.56
CA LEU A 219 0.81 -5.70 4.84
C LEU A 219 1.86 -4.58 4.85
N PHE A 220 2.64 -4.45 3.77
CA PHE A 220 3.63 -3.39 3.63
C PHE A 220 2.99 -2.01 3.54
N LEU A 221 2.05 -1.81 2.61
CA LEU A 221 1.47 -0.49 2.35
C LEU A 221 0.47 -0.07 3.44
N ARG A 222 -0.48 -0.94 3.83
CA ARG A 222 -1.57 -0.60 4.77
C ARG A 222 -1.23 -0.98 6.20
N GLY A 223 -0.55 -2.09 6.39
CA GLY A 223 -0.14 -2.51 7.73
C GLY A 223 0.95 -1.61 8.33
N THR A 224 1.87 -1.09 7.53
CA THR A 224 3.00 -0.31 8.06
C THR A 224 3.00 1.14 7.62
N ILE A 225 3.12 1.45 6.33
CA ILE A 225 3.28 2.83 5.85
C ILE A 225 2.04 3.68 6.16
N LEU A 226 0.84 3.18 5.85
CA LEU A 226 -0.40 3.89 6.15
C LEU A 226 -0.51 4.18 7.65
N MET A 227 -0.17 3.21 8.51
CA MET A 227 -0.24 3.38 9.96
C MET A 227 0.74 4.43 10.47
N LEU A 228 1.97 4.47 9.95
CA LEU A 228 2.93 5.51 10.30
C LEU A 228 2.46 6.91 9.89
N LEU A 229 1.82 7.03 8.74
CA LEU A 229 1.36 8.32 8.22
C LEU A 229 0.02 8.76 8.79
N ARG A 230 -0.81 7.82 9.28
CA ARG A 230 -2.14 8.11 9.84
C ARG A 230 -2.10 9.09 11.01
N GLN A 231 -1.03 9.12 11.77
CA GLN A 231 -0.85 10.07 12.88
C GLN A 231 -0.81 11.54 12.42
N PHE A 232 -0.60 11.80 11.13
CA PHE A 232 -0.58 13.14 10.53
C PHE A 232 -1.87 13.48 9.77
N GLY A 233 -2.85 12.60 9.78
CA GLY A 233 -4.18 12.75 9.16
C GLY A 233 -4.50 11.63 8.17
N ASP A 234 -5.76 11.18 8.20
CA ASP A 234 -6.23 10.05 7.38
C ASP A 234 -6.14 10.33 5.87
N PRO A 235 -6.61 11.49 5.33
CA PRO A 235 -6.51 11.77 3.90
C PRO A 235 -5.06 11.85 3.41
N PHE A 236 -4.17 12.46 4.22
CA PHE A 236 -2.75 12.52 3.91
C PHE A 236 -2.13 11.13 3.82
N ALA A 237 -2.41 10.26 4.79
CA ALA A 237 -1.92 8.89 4.81
C ALA A 237 -2.42 8.06 3.61
N ILE A 238 -3.72 8.17 3.27
CA ILE A 238 -4.30 7.49 2.10
C ILE A 238 -3.60 7.97 0.82
N PHE A 239 -3.51 9.28 0.64
CA PHE A 239 -2.94 9.86 -0.58
C PHE A 239 -1.46 9.47 -0.77
N VAL A 240 -0.64 9.61 0.26
CA VAL A 240 0.78 9.28 0.17
C VAL A 240 1.00 7.79 -0.08
N THR A 241 0.26 6.90 0.60
CA THR A 241 0.40 5.45 0.36
C THR A 241 -0.10 5.03 -1.02
N ALA A 242 -1.13 5.69 -1.56
CA ALA A 242 -1.60 5.47 -2.92
C ALA A 242 -0.56 5.94 -3.96
N LEU A 243 0.06 7.10 -3.71
CA LEU A 243 1.13 7.64 -4.55
C LEU A 243 2.39 6.74 -4.53
N ILE A 244 2.75 6.17 -3.37
CA ILE A 244 3.84 5.20 -3.28
C ILE A 244 3.53 3.97 -4.15
N GLY A 245 2.31 3.42 -4.09
CA GLY A 245 1.89 2.31 -4.94
C GLY A 245 1.95 2.66 -6.44
N PHE A 246 1.51 3.86 -6.82
CA PHE A 246 1.61 4.37 -8.20
C PHE A 246 3.06 4.45 -8.68
N LEU A 247 4.00 4.79 -7.81
CA LEU A 247 5.41 4.94 -8.15
C LEU A 247 6.19 3.62 -8.17
N PHE A 248 5.58 2.49 -7.84
CA PHE A 248 6.23 1.20 -8.01
C PHE A 248 6.55 0.93 -9.48
N PRO A 249 7.65 0.16 -9.78
CA PRO A 249 8.07 -0.11 -11.14
C PRO A 249 7.11 -1.09 -11.83
N ASN A 250 6.05 -0.57 -12.40
CA ASN A 250 5.03 -1.29 -13.15
C ASN A 250 4.73 -0.56 -14.48
N GLN A 251 4.02 -1.18 -15.40
CA GLN A 251 3.53 -0.52 -16.60
C GLN A 251 2.46 0.54 -16.26
N MET A 252 2.26 1.53 -17.15
CA MET A 252 1.35 2.65 -16.86
C MET A 252 -0.08 2.26 -16.50
N PRO A 253 -0.73 1.28 -17.17
CA PRO A 253 -2.06 0.83 -16.77
C PRO A 253 -2.09 0.26 -15.35
N GLU A 254 -1.07 -0.50 -14.97
CA GLU A 254 -0.93 -1.08 -13.63
C GLU A 254 -0.70 0.00 -12.58
N ARG A 255 0.09 1.05 -12.88
CA ARG A 255 0.30 2.20 -11.98
C ARG A 255 -1.01 2.90 -11.65
N ILE A 256 -1.86 3.12 -12.67
CA ILE A 256 -3.18 3.73 -12.46
C ILE A 256 -4.05 2.82 -11.57
N ALA A 257 -4.06 1.51 -11.84
CA ALA A 257 -4.76 0.55 -11.01
C ALA A 257 -4.24 0.56 -9.56
N GLU A 258 -2.92 0.60 -9.35
CA GLU A 258 -2.30 0.69 -8.02
C GLU A 258 -2.69 1.97 -7.28
N LEU A 259 -2.81 3.11 -7.98
CA LEU A 259 -3.32 4.35 -7.39
C LEU A 259 -4.76 4.18 -6.88
N LEU A 260 -5.64 3.60 -7.72
CA LEU A 260 -7.04 3.37 -7.38
C LEU A 260 -7.17 2.37 -6.22
N ILE A 261 -6.43 1.26 -6.26
CA ILE A 261 -6.34 0.29 -5.17
C ILE A 261 -5.83 0.99 -3.91
N GLY A 262 -4.83 1.85 -4.07
CA GLY A 262 -4.23 2.65 -3.00
C GLY A 262 -5.26 3.46 -2.22
N ILE A 263 -6.08 4.19 -2.94
CA ILE A 263 -7.15 5.03 -2.37
C ILE A 263 -8.24 4.15 -1.75
N ALA A 264 -8.73 3.15 -2.48
CA ALA A 264 -9.84 2.31 -2.04
C ALA A 264 -9.47 1.46 -0.81
N ALA A 265 -8.31 0.78 -0.85
CA ALA A 265 -7.84 -0.04 0.27
C ALA A 265 -7.43 0.82 1.48
N GLY A 266 -6.83 2.01 1.25
CA GLY A 266 -6.53 2.96 2.31
C GLY A 266 -7.80 3.42 3.05
N TYR A 267 -8.83 3.82 2.31
CA TYR A 267 -10.13 4.17 2.89
C TYR A 267 -10.77 2.98 3.62
N LEU A 268 -10.76 1.79 2.99
CA LEU A 268 -11.33 0.58 3.57
C LEU A 268 -10.62 0.19 4.87
N MET A 269 -9.28 0.34 4.93
CA MET A 269 -8.49 0.08 6.13
C MET A 269 -8.89 1.00 7.29
N ILE A 270 -8.99 2.31 7.03
CA ILE A 270 -9.38 3.29 8.05
C ILE A 270 -10.81 3.04 8.51
N ARG A 271 -11.73 2.80 7.55
CA ARG A 271 -13.14 2.57 7.84
C ARG A 271 -13.37 1.31 8.67
N SER A 272 -12.79 0.19 8.26
CA SER A 272 -13.10 -1.12 8.85
C SER A 272 -12.13 -1.56 9.93
N GLY A 273 -10.94 -0.95 10.00
CA GLY A 273 -9.87 -1.41 10.89
C GLY A 273 -9.55 -2.89 10.68
N SER A 274 -9.50 -3.35 9.42
CA SER A 274 -9.34 -4.77 9.09
C SER A 274 -8.46 -4.94 7.85
N LEU A 275 -7.24 -5.42 8.04
CA LEU A 275 -6.30 -5.71 6.95
C LEU A 275 -6.81 -6.81 5.98
N PRO A 276 -7.44 -7.91 6.44
CA PRO A 276 -7.97 -8.93 5.54
C PRO A 276 -8.96 -8.42 4.49
N LYS A 277 -9.73 -7.37 4.79
CA LYS A 277 -10.65 -6.76 3.82
C LYS A 277 -9.91 -6.02 2.70
N CYS A 278 -8.79 -5.36 3.02
CA CYS A 278 -7.92 -4.73 2.04
C CYS A 278 -7.24 -5.79 1.16
N ILE A 279 -6.79 -6.88 1.77
CA ILE A 279 -6.25 -8.04 1.07
C ILE A 279 -7.30 -8.60 0.11
N ALA A 280 -8.54 -8.80 0.55
CA ALA A 280 -9.62 -9.31 -0.30
C ALA A 280 -9.87 -8.40 -1.53
N LEU A 281 -9.84 -7.07 -1.37
CA LEU A 281 -9.93 -6.13 -2.48
C LEU A 281 -8.83 -6.39 -3.51
N ARG A 282 -7.57 -6.47 -3.07
CA ARG A 282 -6.41 -6.70 -3.94
C ARG A 282 -6.45 -8.10 -4.57
N VAL A 283 -6.78 -9.13 -3.81
CA VAL A 283 -6.94 -10.51 -4.31
C VAL A 283 -7.94 -10.59 -5.46
N VAL A 284 -9.07 -9.90 -5.32
CA VAL A 284 -10.09 -9.85 -6.38
C VAL A 284 -9.55 -9.13 -7.61
N PHE A 285 -8.88 -7.99 -7.44
CA PHE A 285 -8.26 -7.26 -8.54
C PHE A 285 -7.22 -8.11 -9.29
N THR A 286 -6.23 -8.66 -8.56
CA THR A 286 -5.14 -9.43 -9.18
C THR A 286 -5.65 -10.74 -9.76
N GLY A 287 -6.58 -11.43 -9.09
CA GLY A 287 -7.19 -12.66 -9.58
C GLY A 287 -7.98 -12.47 -10.85
N LEU A 288 -8.80 -11.42 -10.94
CA LEU A 288 -9.55 -11.09 -12.16
C LEU A 288 -8.63 -10.64 -13.30
N SER A 289 -7.62 -9.82 -13.00
CA SER A 289 -6.62 -9.39 -13.99
C SER A 289 -5.86 -10.59 -14.56
N TYR A 290 -5.46 -11.52 -13.70
CA TYR A 290 -4.81 -12.76 -14.12
C TYR A 290 -5.73 -13.68 -14.92
N ALA A 291 -6.97 -13.87 -14.46
CA ALA A 291 -7.97 -14.64 -15.18
C ALA A 291 -8.23 -14.08 -16.59
N ARG A 292 -8.28 -12.75 -16.71
CA ARG A 292 -8.38 -12.08 -18.01
C ARG A 292 -7.24 -12.49 -18.96
N VAL A 293 -6.00 -12.45 -18.46
CA VAL A 293 -4.82 -12.85 -19.23
C VAL A 293 -4.96 -14.28 -19.74
N VAL A 294 -5.36 -15.23 -18.89
CA VAL A 294 -5.58 -16.62 -19.27
C VAL A 294 -6.72 -16.75 -20.30
N MET A 295 -7.81 -16.02 -20.11
CA MET A 295 -8.99 -16.07 -21.00
C MET A 295 -8.68 -15.55 -22.41
N VAL A 296 -7.85 -14.50 -22.55
CA VAL A 296 -7.43 -13.97 -23.87
C VAL A 296 -6.85 -15.08 -24.75
N TYR A 297 -6.15 -16.05 -24.17
CA TYR A 297 -5.49 -17.14 -24.91
C TYR A 297 -6.35 -18.39 -25.11
N THR A 298 -7.33 -18.59 -24.21
CA THR A 298 -8.09 -19.84 -24.22
C THR A 298 -9.47 -19.73 -24.90
N ILE A 299 -10.02 -18.51 -25.02
CA ILE A 299 -11.41 -18.31 -25.45
C ILE A 299 -11.48 -17.46 -26.72
N HIS A 300 -12.09 -18.08 -27.79
CA HIS A 300 -12.21 -17.48 -29.13
C HIS A 300 -13.06 -16.18 -29.17
N ASN A 301 -14.04 -16.03 -28.26
CA ASN A 301 -14.93 -14.87 -28.15
C ASN A 301 -14.65 -14.04 -26.88
N PHE A 302 -13.40 -13.72 -26.65
CA PHE A 302 -12.92 -13.00 -25.48
C PHE A 302 -13.70 -11.70 -25.17
N TRP A 303 -14.07 -10.93 -26.22
CA TRP A 303 -14.81 -9.66 -26.08
C TRP A 303 -16.14 -9.79 -25.34
N LEU A 304 -16.85 -10.91 -25.52
CA LEU A 304 -18.12 -11.16 -24.83
C LEU A 304 -17.91 -11.32 -23.31
N TRP A 305 -16.83 -11.99 -22.92
CA TRP A 305 -16.43 -12.16 -21.52
C TRP A 305 -15.96 -10.86 -20.91
N GLU A 306 -15.23 -10.04 -21.65
CA GLU A 306 -14.76 -8.73 -21.20
C GLU A 306 -15.92 -7.78 -20.93
N TYR A 307 -16.91 -7.71 -21.82
CA TYR A 307 -18.15 -6.96 -21.60
C TYR A 307 -18.94 -7.49 -20.39
N SER A 308 -19.01 -8.79 -20.22
CA SER A 308 -19.71 -9.39 -19.07
C SER A 308 -19.01 -9.06 -17.76
N LEU A 309 -17.68 -9.12 -17.70
CA LEU A 309 -16.88 -8.71 -16.54
C LEU A 309 -17.06 -7.21 -16.22
N LEU A 310 -17.09 -6.37 -17.23
CA LEU A 310 -17.36 -4.94 -17.06
C LEU A 310 -18.76 -4.70 -16.49
N LEU A 311 -19.80 -5.32 -17.03
CA LEU A 311 -21.16 -5.21 -16.51
C LEU A 311 -21.27 -5.69 -15.06
N ILE A 312 -20.65 -6.84 -14.73
CA ILE A 312 -20.60 -7.36 -13.37
C ILE A 312 -19.87 -6.37 -12.44
N SER A 313 -18.75 -5.81 -12.89
CA SER A 313 -17.95 -4.84 -12.11
C SER A 313 -18.74 -3.58 -11.82
N PHE A 314 -19.44 -3.03 -12.81
CA PHE A 314 -20.30 -1.85 -12.60
C PHE A 314 -21.52 -2.17 -11.75
N GLY A 315 -22.14 -3.33 -11.92
CA GLY A 315 -23.23 -3.80 -11.07
C GLY A 315 -22.78 -3.98 -9.61
N ALA A 316 -21.62 -4.59 -9.38
CA ALA A 316 -21.03 -4.70 -8.06
C ALA A 316 -20.75 -3.35 -7.42
N LEU A 317 -20.24 -2.37 -8.21
CA LEU A 317 -20.06 -1.00 -7.74
C LEU A 317 -21.38 -0.38 -7.29
N ALA A 318 -22.43 -0.46 -8.11
CA ALA A 318 -23.72 0.11 -7.79
C ALA A 318 -24.30 -0.49 -6.49
N ILE A 319 -24.19 -1.80 -6.31
CA ILE A 319 -24.63 -2.48 -5.09
C ILE A 319 -23.78 -2.04 -3.90
N THR A 320 -22.45 -1.99 -4.02
CA THR A 320 -21.57 -1.58 -2.92
C THR A 320 -21.77 -0.13 -2.55
N PHE A 321 -21.94 0.76 -3.52
CA PHE A 321 -22.26 2.16 -3.29
C PHE A 321 -23.59 2.31 -2.53
N PHE A 322 -24.64 1.59 -2.94
CA PHE A 322 -25.93 1.58 -2.27
C PHE A 322 -25.83 1.09 -0.82
N ILE A 323 -25.06 0.02 -0.57
CA ILE A 323 -24.82 -0.51 0.77
C ILE A 323 -24.07 0.51 1.64
N LEU A 324 -23.05 1.18 1.08
CA LEU A 324 -22.26 2.18 1.81
C LEU A 324 -23.05 3.43 2.14
N VAL A 325 -23.89 3.91 1.21
CA VAL A 325 -24.75 5.08 1.43
C VAL A 325 -25.78 4.84 2.52
N ARG A 326 -26.35 3.63 2.61
CA ARG A 326 -27.29 3.26 3.66
C ARG A 326 -26.68 3.06 5.04
N ARG A 327 -25.35 2.91 5.14
CA ARG A 327 -24.65 2.71 6.40
C ARG A 327 -23.99 4.01 6.88
N ARG A 328 -23.74 4.04 8.19
CA ARG A 328 -23.02 5.15 8.86
C ARG A 328 -21.79 5.53 8.02
N SER A 329 -21.79 6.77 7.52
CA SER A 329 -20.57 7.37 6.96
C SER A 329 -19.57 7.60 8.10
N ILE A 330 -18.33 7.19 7.89
CA ILE A 330 -17.24 7.60 8.79
C ILE A 330 -16.68 8.95 8.33
N SER A 331 -16.31 9.77 9.29
CA SER A 331 -15.54 10.98 9.02
C SER A 331 -14.04 10.64 8.98
N LEU A 332 -13.37 10.96 7.88
CA LEU A 332 -11.91 10.90 7.87
C LEU A 332 -11.34 11.99 8.76
N ASN A 333 -10.37 11.64 9.60
CA ASN A 333 -9.70 12.60 10.44
C ASN A 333 -8.83 13.54 9.59
N ASN A 334 -9.36 14.72 9.32
CA ASN A 334 -8.69 15.77 8.56
C ASN A 334 -8.21 16.93 9.46
N GLN A 335 -8.18 16.73 10.77
CA GLN A 335 -7.74 17.78 11.68
C GLN A 335 -6.28 18.11 11.39
N ARG A 336 -6.02 19.39 11.17
CA ARG A 336 -4.67 19.93 11.07
C ARG A 336 -4.15 20.11 12.49
N ILE A 337 -2.94 19.61 12.75
CA ILE A 337 -2.23 20.02 13.96
C ILE A 337 -1.75 21.46 13.72
N VAL A 338 -0.73 21.65 12.88
CA VAL A 338 -0.26 22.97 12.42
C VAL A 338 0.03 22.95 10.92
N LEU A 339 0.73 21.92 10.42
CA LEU A 339 1.17 21.86 9.03
C LEU A 339 0.01 21.63 8.04
N SER A 340 0.02 22.37 6.95
CA SER A 340 -0.86 22.08 5.80
C SER A 340 -0.46 20.79 5.09
N HIS A 341 -1.36 20.20 4.27
CA HIS A 341 -1.06 18.99 3.50
C HIS A 341 0.16 19.15 2.59
N THR A 342 0.32 20.32 1.98
CA THR A 342 1.47 20.65 1.11
C THR A 342 2.77 20.70 1.91
N GLN A 343 2.76 21.32 3.10
CA GLN A 343 3.92 21.36 3.98
C GLN A 343 4.30 19.98 4.50
N LYS A 344 3.31 19.14 4.84
CA LYS A 344 3.53 17.74 5.22
C LYS A 344 4.18 16.95 4.09
N PHE A 345 3.65 17.08 2.87
CA PHE A 345 4.21 16.40 1.71
C PHE A 345 5.64 16.87 1.41
N SER A 346 5.88 18.20 1.45
CA SER A 346 7.23 18.76 1.28
C SER A 346 8.20 18.25 2.35
N ALA A 347 7.81 18.22 3.61
CA ALA A 347 8.65 17.71 4.71
C ALA A 347 8.98 16.21 4.51
N LEU A 348 8.01 15.41 4.07
CA LEU A 348 8.23 13.99 3.77
C LEU A 348 9.24 13.80 2.64
N MET A 349 9.09 14.56 1.53
CA MET A 349 9.94 14.45 0.35
C MET A 349 11.34 15.03 0.54
N GLN A 350 11.54 15.95 1.47
CA GLN A 350 12.86 16.52 1.78
C GLN A 350 13.79 15.58 2.56
N THR A 351 13.33 14.37 2.89
CA THR A 351 14.17 13.41 3.62
C THR A 351 15.21 12.78 2.69
N VAL A 352 16.39 12.50 3.26
CA VAL A 352 17.56 11.96 2.51
C VAL A 352 17.27 10.63 1.81
N THR A 353 16.32 9.86 2.29
CA THR A 353 15.97 8.54 1.73
C THR A 353 14.75 8.58 0.80
N MET A 354 13.75 9.42 1.09
CA MET A 354 12.54 9.52 0.26
C MET A 354 12.82 10.19 -1.09
N LEU A 355 13.62 11.25 -1.09
CA LEU A 355 13.93 12.00 -2.32
C LEU A 355 14.63 11.14 -3.38
N PRO A 356 15.73 10.40 -3.08
CA PRO A 356 16.37 9.52 -4.05
C PRO A 356 15.43 8.42 -4.56
N TRP A 357 14.64 7.79 -3.66
CA TRP A 357 13.67 6.78 -4.07
C TRP A 357 12.65 7.36 -5.06
N ALA A 358 12.07 8.51 -4.73
CA ALA A 358 11.08 9.16 -5.60
C ALA A 358 11.69 9.56 -6.95
N ALA A 359 12.91 10.12 -6.95
CA ALA A 359 13.62 10.51 -8.17
C ALA A 359 13.86 9.31 -9.09
N VAL A 360 14.37 8.20 -8.54
CA VAL A 360 14.61 6.97 -9.32
C VAL A 360 13.28 6.37 -9.83
N SER A 361 12.23 6.35 -9.01
CA SER A 361 10.91 5.84 -9.43
C SER A 361 10.30 6.66 -10.57
N VAL A 362 10.42 8.00 -10.52
CA VAL A 362 9.97 8.89 -11.60
C VAL A 362 10.82 8.70 -12.84
N LEU A 363 12.14 8.57 -12.71
CA LEU A 363 13.03 8.34 -13.84
C LEU A 363 12.67 7.03 -14.56
N LEU A 364 12.45 5.94 -13.81
CA LEU A 364 12.01 4.67 -14.39
C LEU A 364 10.65 4.77 -15.06
N MET A 365 9.72 5.53 -14.46
CA MET A 365 8.43 5.79 -15.09
C MET A 365 8.59 6.51 -16.43
N LEU A 366 9.47 7.51 -16.51
CA LEU A 366 9.73 8.22 -17.75
C LEU A 366 10.39 7.31 -18.79
N VAL A 367 11.36 6.50 -18.39
CA VAL A 367 11.97 5.51 -19.29
C VAL A 367 10.93 4.56 -19.88
N GLN A 368 10.00 4.05 -19.06
CA GLN A 368 8.93 3.15 -19.52
C GLN A 368 7.89 3.84 -20.44
N LEU A 369 7.78 5.16 -20.42
CA LEU A 369 6.88 5.91 -21.33
C LEU A 369 7.51 6.09 -22.72
N PHE A 370 8.83 6.07 -22.83
CA PHE A 370 9.55 6.31 -24.10
C PHE A 370 10.04 5.03 -24.77
N TYR A 371 10.04 3.91 -24.06
CA TYR A 371 10.41 2.57 -24.56
C TYR A 371 9.24 1.59 -24.46
#